data_a5a00aa0f7284a5510b792862ce2e172
#
_entry.id   a5a00aa0f7284a5510b792862ce2e172
#
_cell.length_a   1.000
_cell.length_b   1.000
_cell.length_c   1.000
_cell.angle_alpha   90.00
_cell.angle_beta   90.00
_cell.angle_gamma   90.00
#
_symmetry.space_group_name_H-M   'P 1'
#
loop_
_entity.id
_entity.type
_entity.pdbx_description
1 polymer ?
#
loop_
_entity_poly.entity_id
_entity_poly.type
_entity_poly.pdbx_seq_one_letter_code
_entity_poly.pdbx_strand_id
1 'polypeptide(L)'
;MEKVTDRFLRYVQIDTQSDEEGTGTPTTEKQHELARLLVEELTKMGAEEITYDKEHCYVYASIPATEGMEGKPVMGFISHMDTSPAVSGANVRPRIITAYDGEDIVLNSGLGIVMKTADFPELKEYQGKSLIVTDGTTLLGADDKA
;
A
#
# COMPACT_ATOMS: atom_id res chain seq x y z
N MET A 1 6.66 -4.87 -18.09
CA MET A 1 6.33 -3.99 -16.94
C MET A 1 5.61 -4.84 -15.91
N GLU A 2 6.02 -4.80 -14.65
CA GLU A 2 5.36 -5.50 -13.55
C GLU A 2 3.92 -4.99 -13.39
N LYS A 3 2.99 -5.88 -13.00
CA LYS A 3 1.60 -5.45 -12.75
C LYS A 3 1.53 -4.67 -11.43
N VAL A 4 0.65 -3.67 -11.37
CA VAL A 4 0.39 -2.90 -10.15
C VAL A 4 -0.02 -3.81 -8.98
N THR A 5 -0.79 -4.86 -9.25
CA THR A 5 -1.20 -5.87 -8.25
C THR A 5 -0.01 -6.58 -7.61
N ASP A 6 1.00 -6.96 -8.39
CA ASP A 6 2.18 -7.68 -7.88
C ASP A 6 3.02 -6.75 -6.98
N ARG A 7 3.11 -5.47 -7.36
CA ARG A 7 3.75 -4.43 -6.56
C ARG A 7 3.00 -4.20 -5.25
N PHE A 8 1.69 -4.02 -5.32
CA PHE A 8 0.83 -3.85 -4.15
C PHE A 8 0.97 -5.02 -3.16
N LEU A 9 0.89 -6.27 -3.65
CA LEU A 9 1.06 -7.46 -2.81
C LEU A 9 2.42 -7.52 -2.11
N ARG A 10 3.46 -6.96 -2.71
CA ARG A 10 4.78 -6.83 -2.08
C ARG A 10 4.80 -5.74 -1.02
N TYR A 11 4.22 -4.57 -1.30
CA TYR A 11 4.23 -3.44 -0.38
C TYR A 11 3.45 -3.72 0.90
N VAL A 12 2.28 -4.35 0.83
CA VAL A 12 1.45 -4.63 2.01
C VAL A 12 2.08 -5.62 2.99
N GLN A 13 3.08 -6.39 2.55
CA GLN A 13 3.82 -7.31 3.42
C GLN A 13 4.94 -6.64 4.21
N ILE A 14 5.30 -5.40 3.87
CA ILE A 14 6.29 -4.61 4.62
C ILE A 14 5.55 -3.90 5.75
N ASP A 15 5.96 -4.13 6.99
CA ASP A 15 5.39 -3.43 8.13
C ASP A 15 5.88 -1.99 8.18
N THR A 16 4.97 -1.05 7.99
CA THR A 16 5.25 0.40 8.05
C THR A 16 4.37 1.09 9.09
N GLN A 17 3.85 0.34 10.06
CA GLN A 17 2.96 0.88 11.07
C GLN A 17 3.62 2.03 11.83
N SER A 18 2.89 3.15 11.92
CA SER A 18 3.27 4.31 12.73
C SER A 18 3.07 4.04 14.22
N ASP A 19 3.54 4.98 15.06
CA ASP A 19 3.39 4.96 16.51
C ASP A 19 2.81 6.31 16.95
N GLU A 20 1.65 6.30 17.60
CA GLU A 20 0.98 7.52 18.08
C GLU A 20 1.77 8.23 19.19
N GLU A 21 2.55 7.48 19.97
CA GLU A 21 3.38 8.02 21.02
C GLU A 21 4.76 8.48 20.50
N GLY A 22 5.07 8.17 19.24
CA GLY A 22 6.31 8.54 18.59
C GLY A 22 6.42 10.05 18.38
N THR A 23 7.55 10.64 18.80
CA THR A 23 7.80 12.09 18.68
C THR A 23 8.70 12.45 17.49
N GLY A 24 9.24 11.45 16.81
CA GLY A 24 10.12 11.61 15.65
C GLY A 24 9.37 11.57 14.31
N THR A 25 10.10 11.83 13.24
CA THR A 25 9.68 11.60 11.86
C THR A 25 10.79 10.82 11.16
N PRO A 26 10.55 9.56 10.75
CA PRO A 26 9.32 8.80 10.94
C PRO A 26 9.07 8.44 12.42
N THR A 27 7.83 8.12 12.78
CA THR A 27 7.50 7.66 14.14
C THR A 27 8.00 6.25 14.43
N THR A 28 8.33 5.46 13.40
CA THR A 28 8.93 4.13 13.52
C THR A 28 9.99 3.88 12.45
N GLU A 29 11.12 3.29 12.83
CA GLU A 29 12.23 2.95 11.93
C GLU A 29 11.86 1.94 10.82
N LYS A 30 10.85 1.10 11.05
CA LYS A 30 10.42 0.08 10.08
C LYS A 30 9.88 0.66 8.77
N GLN A 31 9.43 1.92 8.77
CA GLN A 31 8.98 2.63 7.55
C GLN A 31 10.11 2.77 6.52
N HIS A 32 11.36 2.82 6.97
CA HIS A 32 12.53 2.89 6.09
C HIS A 32 12.69 1.67 5.17
N GLU A 33 12.10 0.53 5.49
CA GLU A 33 12.16 -0.65 4.63
C GLU A 33 11.42 -0.42 3.32
N LEU A 34 10.20 0.11 3.39
CA LEU A 34 9.43 0.47 2.20
C LEU A 34 10.09 1.62 1.44
N ALA A 35 10.61 2.64 2.14
CA ALA A 35 11.29 3.77 1.51
C ALA A 35 12.47 3.30 0.64
N ARG A 36 13.30 2.38 1.14
CA ARG A 36 14.42 1.82 0.36
C ARG A 36 13.94 1.05 -0.87
N LEU A 37 12.87 0.27 -0.73
CA LEU A 37 12.27 -0.44 -1.87
C LEU A 37 11.75 0.53 -2.92
N LEU A 38 11.09 1.62 -2.51
CA LEU A 38 10.59 2.64 -3.43
C LEU A 38 11.73 3.32 -4.20
N VAL A 39 12.84 3.63 -3.55
CA VAL A 39 14.04 4.17 -4.22
C VAL A 39 14.54 3.23 -5.31
N GLU A 40 14.63 1.92 -5.00
CA GLU A 40 15.06 0.93 -6.00
C GLU A 40 14.09 0.82 -7.18
N GLU A 41 12.79 0.83 -6.90
CA GLU A 41 11.77 0.70 -7.95
C GLU A 41 11.69 1.96 -8.82
N LEU A 42 11.72 3.15 -8.23
CA LEU A 42 11.77 4.42 -8.98
C LEU A 42 12.99 4.47 -9.89
N THR A 43 14.15 4.02 -9.39
CA THR A 43 15.37 3.91 -10.22
C THR A 43 15.16 2.95 -11.40
N LYS A 44 14.58 1.76 -11.16
CA LYS A 44 14.30 0.78 -12.21
C LYS A 44 13.27 1.28 -13.23
N MET A 45 12.37 2.15 -12.81
CA MET A 45 11.37 2.79 -13.68
C MET A 45 11.93 3.95 -14.50
N GLY A 46 13.16 4.38 -14.22
CA GLY A 46 13.80 5.49 -14.93
C GLY A 46 13.36 6.87 -14.43
N ALA A 47 12.89 6.97 -13.20
CA ALA A 47 12.67 8.28 -12.57
C ALA A 47 14.00 9.00 -12.34
N GLU A 48 13.96 10.32 -12.35
CA GLU A 48 15.12 11.19 -12.19
C GLU A 48 15.10 11.90 -10.83
N GLU A 49 16.22 12.52 -10.45
CA GLU A 49 16.36 13.31 -9.22
C GLU A 49 15.90 12.56 -7.96
N ILE A 50 16.10 11.24 -7.93
CA ILE A 50 15.67 10.42 -6.81
C ILE A 50 16.48 10.82 -5.57
N THR A 51 15.78 11.26 -4.53
CA THR A 51 16.36 11.62 -3.24
C THR A 51 15.67 10.84 -2.12
N TYR A 52 16.48 10.25 -1.25
CA TYR A 52 16.01 9.62 -0.03
C TYR A 52 16.49 10.42 1.19
N ASP A 53 15.57 11.20 1.77
CA ASP A 53 15.79 11.86 3.06
C ASP A 53 15.68 10.81 4.18
N LYS A 54 16.83 10.37 4.67
CA LYS A 54 16.90 9.33 5.70
C LYS A 54 16.51 9.84 7.09
N GLU A 55 16.59 11.14 7.32
CA GLU A 55 16.24 11.72 8.61
C GLU A 55 14.71 11.71 8.81
N HIS A 56 13.95 11.98 7.75
CA HIS A 56 12.49 12.09 7.80
C HIS A 56 11.77 10.95 7.09
N CYS A 57 12.50 10.00 6.49
CA CYS A 57 11.92 8.89 5.72
C CYS A 57 11.12 9.36 4.49
N TYR A 58 11.56 10.43 3.80
CA TYR A 58 10.90 10.89 2.59
C TYR A 58 11.65 10.42 1.34
N VAL A 59 10.88 10.00 0.34
CA VAL A 59 11.41 9.66 -0.98
C VAL A 59 10.85 10.64 -1.99
N TYR A 60 11.73 11.30 -2.71
CA TYR A 60 11.40 12.22 -3.80
C TYR A 60 11.90 11.66 -5.12
N ALA A 61 11.15 11.88 -6.17
CA ALA A 61 11.58 11.57 -7.53
C ALA A 61 10.86 12.47 -8.53
N SER A 62 11.45 12.63 -9.70
CA SER A 62 10.91 13.41 -10.81
C SER A 62 10.69 12.51 -12.03
N ILE A 63 9.69 12.83 -12.82
CA ILE A 63 9.52 12.33 -14.18
C ILE A 63 9.70 13.53 -15.09
N PRO A 64 10.68 13.50 -16.02
CA PRO A 64 10.95 14.64 -16.88
C PRO A 64 9.75 14.95 -17.77
N ALA A 65 9.65 16.20 -18.18
CA ALA A 65 8.63 16.63 -19.12
C ALA A 65 8.74 15.86 -20.43
N THR A 66 7.63 15.60 -21.08
CA THR A 66 7.60 15.11 -22.45
C THR A 66 8.22 16.18 -23.35
N GLU A 67 8.96 15.76 -24.37
CA GLU A 67 9.60 16.65 -25.36
C GLU A 67 8.65 17.77 -25.85
N GLY A 68 9.09 19.01 -25.77
CA GLY A 68 8.30 20.19 -26.11
C GLY A 68 7.31 20.66 -25.07
N MET A 69 7.28 20.03 -23.88
CA MET A 69 6.39 20.41 -22.76
C MET A 69 7.15 20.98 -21.55
N GLU A 70 8.44 21.26 -21.68
CA GLU A 70 9.33 21.69 -20.58
C GLU A 70 8.90 23.03 -19.94
N GLY A 71 8.18 23.86 -20.67
CA GLY A 71 7.64 25.13 -20.17
C GLY A 71 6.25 25.02 -19.51
N LYS A 72 5.69 23.82 -19.35
CA LYS A 72 4.41 23.64 -18.68
C LYS A 72 4.56 23.58 -17.16
N PRO A 73 3.49 23.89 -16.40
CA PRO A 73 3.51 23.76 -14.95
C PRO A 73 3.83 22.33 -14.50
N VAL A 74 4.67 22.22 -13.48
CA VAL A 74 4.97 20.95 -12.82
C VAL A 74 3.80 20.54 -11.93
N MET A 75 3.39 19.27 -12.01
CA MET A 75 2.44 18.65 -11.06
C MET A 75 3.20 17.81 -10.04
N GLY A 76 2.86 17.97 -8.76
CA GLY A 76 3.35 17.13 -7.69
C GLY A 76 2.27 16.18 -7.18
N PHE A 77 2.68 14.96 -6.85
CA PHE A 77 1.86 13.97 -6.16
C PHE A 77 2.50 13.67 -4.82
N ILE A 78 1.68 13.50 -3.79
CA ILE A 78 2.13 13.17 -2.44
C ILE A 78 1.35 11.94 -2.00
N SER A 79 2.07 10.93 -1.49
CA SER A 79 1.51 9.72 -0.91
C SER A 79 2.25 9.42 0.39
N HIS A 80 1.55 8.95 1.41
CA HIS A 80 2.19 8.48 2.62
C HIS A 80 2.52 6.99 2.54
N MET A 81 3.46 6.52 3.37
CA MET A 81 3.93 5.14 3.39
C MET A 81 3.51 4.38 4.65
N ASP A 82 3.25 5.11 5.73
CA ASP A 82 2.93 4.52 7.01
C ASP A 82 1.51 3.96 7.04
N THR A 83 1.30 2.97 7.88
CA THR A 83 -0.02 2.41 8.16
C THR A 83 -0.47 2.80 9.56
N SER A 84 -1.80 2.86 9.75
CA SER A 84 -2.43 3.18 11.01
C SER A 84 -1.96 2.26 12.15
N PRO A 85 -1.71 2.79 13.36
CA PRO A 85 -1.39 1.98 14.53
C PRO A 85 -2.60 1.24 15.13
N ALA A 86 -3.82 1.53 14.68
CA ALA A 86 -5.04 0.96 15.23
C ALA A 86 -5.13 -0.58 15.11
N VAL A 87 -4.53 -1.15 14.04
CA VAL A 87 -4.47 -2.59 13.80
C VAL A 87 -3.09 -2.95 13.29
N SER A 88 -2.56 -4.11 13.70
CA SER A 88 -1.23 -4.55 13.29
C SER A 88 -1.05 -4.58 11.77
N GLY A 89 0.02 -3.96 11.29
CA GLY A 89 0.51 -4.04 9.90
C GLY A 89 1.62 -5.08 9.71
N ALA A 90 1.94 -5.86 10.76
CA ALA A 90 2.98 -6.88 10.71
C ALA A 90 2.46 -8.23 10.24
N ASN A 91 3.26 -8.96 9.46
CA ASN A 91 2.95 -10.29 8.98
C ASN A 91 1.66 -10.37 8.15
N VAL A 92 1.36 -9.34 7.39
CA VAL A 92 0.20 -9.29 6.49
C VAL A 92 0.28 -10.46 5.51
N ARG A 93 -0.81 -11.22 5.39
CA ARG A 93 -0.96 -12.37 4.50
C ARG A 93 -2.03 -12.09 3.46
N PRO A 94 -1.69 -11.35 2.39
CA PRO A 94 -2.68 -11.02 1.37
C PRO A 94 -3.02 -12.25 0.56
N ARG A 95 -4.30 -12.39 0.18
CA ARG A 95 -4.75 -13.38 -0.79
C ARG A 95 -5.69 -12.77 -1.81
N ILE A 96 -5.71 -13.33 -2.99
CA ILE A 96 -6.58 -12.90 -4.08
C ILE A 96 -7.77 -13.85 -4.15
N ILE A 97 -8.97 -13.28 -4.15
CA ILE A 97 -10.22 -13.96 -4.49
C ILE A 97 -10.53 -13.57 -5.93
N THR A 98 -10.51 -14.54 -6.84
CA THR A 98 -10.84 -14.32 -8.25
C THR A 98 -12.32 -14.54 -8.50
N ALA A 99 -12.92 -13.73 -9.38
CA ALA A 99 -14.34 -13.85 -9.75
C ALA A 99 -15.26 -13.94 -8.51
N TYR A 100 -15.13 -12.96 -7.62
CA TYR A 100 -15.91 -12.92 -6.38
C TYR A 100 -17.41 -13.15 -6.64
N ASP A 101 -18.04 -14.02 -5.86
CA ASP A 101 -19.43 -14.46 -6.08
C ASP A 101 -20.51 -13.52 -5.52
N GLY A 102 -20.11 -12.51 -4.72
CA GLY A 102 -21.05 -11.57 -4.08
C GLY A 102 -21.53 -12.02 -2.71
N GLU A 103 -21.03 -13.13 -2.18
CA GLU A 103 -21.42 -13.72 -0.90
C GLU A 103 -20.46 -13.33 0.23
N ASP A 104 -20.71 -13.78 1.45
CA ASP A 104 -19.85 -13.56 2.60
C ASP A 104 -18.44 -14.12 2.37
N ILE A 105 -17.41 -13.37 2.76
CA ILE A 105 -16.02 -13.77 2.60
C ILE A 105 -15.48 -14.34 3.90
N VAL A 106 -15.19 -15.64 3.94
CA VAL A 106 -14.46 -16.24 5.06
C VAL A 106 -13.01 -15.81 4.99
N LEU A 107 -12.59 -14.88 5.86
CA LEU A 107 -11.21 -14.40 5.95
C LEU A 107 -10.34 -15.42 6.70
N ASN A 108 -10.83 -15.96 7.82
CA ASN A 108 -10.11 -16.92 8.64
C ASN A 108 -11.10 -17.93 9.27
N SER A 109 -11.10 -19.14 8.76
CA SER A 109 -11.98 -20.20 9.27
C SER A 109 -11.59 -20.66 10.68
N GLY A 110 -10.30 -20.66 11.01
CA GLY A 110 -9.81 -21.08 12.32
C GLY A 110 -10.20 -20.14 13.45
N LEU A 111 -10.31 -18.84 13.14
CA LEU A 111 -10.73 -17.79 14.09
C LEU A 111 -12.19 -17.38 13.92
N GLY A 112 -12.90 -17.94 12.94
CA GLY A 112 -14.28 -17.58 12.64
C GLY A 112 -14.45 -16.15 12.10
N ILE A 113 -13.40 -15.57 11.49
CA ILE A 113 -13.47 -14.20 10.95
C ILE A 113 -14.11 -14.25 9.57
N VAL A 114 -15.25 -13.56 9.44
CA VAL A 114 -16.04 -13.49 8.21
C VAL A 114 -16.39 -12.03 7.93
N MET A 115 -16.10 -11.56 6.72
CA MET A 115 -16.58 -10.29 6.19
C MET A 115 -17.95 -10.52 5.57
N LYS A 116 -19.00 -10.04 6.24
CA LYS A 116 -20.39 -10.33 5.86
C LYS A 116 -20.93 -9.25 4.92
N THR A 117 -21.61 -9.67 3.88
CA THR A 117 -22.32 -8.76 2.98
C THR A 117 -23.47 -7.99 3.65
N ALA A 118 -23.97 -8.47 4.79
CA ALA A 118 -24.92 -7.76 5.61
C ALA A 118 -24.32 -6.54 6.34
N ASP A 119 -23.02 -6.64 6.72
CA ASP A 119 -22.29 -5.57 7.41
C ASP A 119 -21.62 -4.62 6.39
N PHE A 120 -21.29 -5.13 5.20
CA PHE A 120 -20.63 -4.43 4.09
C PHE A 120 -21.41 -4.65 2.78
N PRO A 121 -22.58 -4.04 2.61
CA PRO A 121 -23.47 -4.31 1.46
C PRO A 121 -22.85 -3.92 0.10
N GLU A 122 -21.89 -3.00 0.08
CA GLU A 122 -21.13 -2.61 -1.09
C GLU A 122 -20.30 -3.75 -1.71
N LEU A 123 -20.00 -4.79 -0.96
CA LEU A 123 -19.30 -5.97 -1.48
C LEU A 123 -20.02 -6.59 -2.68
N LYS A 124 -21.34 -6.51 -2.73
CA LYS A 124 -22.14 -7.05 -3.85
C LYS A 124 -21.88 -6.36 -5.18
N GLU A 125 -21.41 -5.11 -5.15
CA GLU A 125 -21.04 -4.36 -6.36
C GLU A 125 -19.76 -4.89 -7.02
N TYR A 126 -18.97 -5.66 -6.27
CA TYR A 126 -17.72 -6.25 -6.72
C TYR A 126 -17.89 -7.68 -7.25
N GLN A 127 -19.12 -8.18 -7.37
CA GLN A 127 -19.38 -9.51 -7.95
C GLN A 127 -18.72 -9.66 -9.33
N GLY A 128 -18.02 -10.77 -9.54
CA GLY A 128 -17.24 -11.03 -10.75
C GLY A 128 -15.87 -10.35 -10.80
N LYS A 129 -15.54 -9.47 -9.85
CA LYS A 129 -14.22 -8.83 -9.73
C LYS A 129 -13.24 -9.69 -8.95
N SER A 130 -11.96 -9.35 -9.04
CA SER A 130 -10.95 -9.92 -8.14
C SER A 130 -10.77 -9.00 -6.95
N LEU A 131 -10.74 -9.56 -5.75
CA LEU A 131 -10.56 -8.85 -4.49
C LEU A 131 -9.23 -9.28 -3.86
N ILE A 132 -8.57 -8.34 -3.18
CA ILE A 132 -7.41 -8.63 -2.33
C ILE A 132 -7.86 -8.45 -0.88
N VAL A 133 -7.65 -9.47 -0.07
CA VAL A 133 -8.03 -9.49 1.34
C VAL A 133 -6.89 -10.04 2.19
N THR A 134 -6.94 -9.77 3.50
CA THR A 134 -6.07 -10.43 4.51
C THR A 134 -6.82 -11.61 5.14
N ASP A 135 -6.20 -12.23 6.14
CA ASP A 135 -6.84 -13.21 6.99
C ASP A 135 -7.68 -12.58 8.12
N GLY A 136 -7.87 -11.28 8.12
CA GLY A 136 -8.63 -10.53 9.11
C GLY A 136 -7.92 -10.30 10.44
N THR A 137 -6.67 -10.76 10.60
CA THR A 137 -5.87 -10.53 11.82
C THR A 137 -4.98 -9.31 11.72
N THR A 138 -4.82 -8.76 10.52
CA THR A 138 -3.99 -7.59 10.24
C THR A 138 -4.72 -6.57 9.39
N LEU A 139 -4.24 -5.34 9.43
CA LEU A 139 -4.57 -4.33 8.43
C LEU A 139 -4.04 -4.77 7.06
N LEU A 140 -4.78 -4.56 5.98
CA LEU A 140 -4.25 -4.71 4.61
C LEU A 140 -3.38 -3.50 4.22
N GLY A 141 -3.76 -2.31 4.67
CA GLY A 141 -3.07 -1.07 4.32
C GLY A 141 -3.24 -0.70 2.84
N ALA A 142 -4.45 -0.88 2.30
CA ALA A 142 -4.71 -0.66 0.88
C ALA A 142 -4.61 0.82 0.50
N ASP A 143 -5.13 1.71 1.32
CA ASP A 143 -5.06 3.15 1.10
C ASP A 143 -3.64 3.69 1.28
N ASP A 144 -2.86 3.05 2.17
CA ASP A 144 -1.51 3.48 2.52
C ASP A 144 -0.46 3.03 1.48
N LYS A 145 -0.72 1.97 0.70
CA LYS A 145 0.29 1.31 -0.14
C LYS A 145 -0.11 1.10 -1.60
N ALA A 146 -1.28 1.59 -2.01
CA ALA A 146 -1.79 1.44 -3.37
C ALA A 146 -1.18 2.46 -4.36
#